data_39c39ce7924b0d7f13ac4e195269028f
#
_entry.id   39c39ce7924b0d7f13ac4e195269028f
#
_cell.length_a   1.000
_cell.length_b   1.000
_cell.length_c   1.000
_cell.angle_alpha   90.00
_cell.angle_beta   90.00
_cell.angle_gamma   90.00
#
_symmetry.space_group_name_H-M   'P 1'
#
loop_
_entity.id
_entity.type
_entity.pdbx_description
1 polymer ?
#
loop_
_entity_poly.entity_id
_entity_poly.type
_entity_poly.pdbx_seq_one_letter_code
_entity_poly.pdbx_strand_id
1 'polypeptide(L)'
;MEKKDTLVLGDHEFTSRFILGSGKFSVDLIKAAVEQGAAQIVTMALRRVEAGEKDNILDFIPKDVTLLPNTSSARTAEEAVRIARLSREIGCGDFIKIEVMRDSKYLLPDNNETIKATEILAKEGFVVLPYMYPDLYAARALVDAGAAAIMPLASPIGTNKGLSTKDFIQILIDEVDLPIIVDAGIGRPSQACEAMEMGAAAIMANTAIATAGNLPLMAQAFRKAIEAGRNAYLSGLGRIRETASASDPLTGFLGA
;
A
#
# COMPACT_ATOMS: atom_id res chain seq x y z
N MET A 1 14.95 -19.72 -16.78
CA MET A 1 15.12 -18.78 -15.66
C MET A 1 13.73 -18.51 -15.09
N GLU A 2 13.48 -18.87 -13.84
CA GLU A 2 12.22 -18.50 -13.17
C GLU A 2 12.07 -16.97 -13.17
N LYS A 3 10.91 -16.48 -13.59
CA LYS A 3 10.61 -15.05 -13.57
C LYS A 3 10.56 -14.63 -12.09
N LYS A 4 11.44 -13.72 -11.69
CA LYS A 4 11.48 -13.21 -10.31
C LYS A 4 10.14 -12.52 -10.01
N ASP A 5 9.50 -12.87 -8.90
CA ASP A 5 8.26 -12.24 -8.45
C ASP A 5 8.54 -10.83 -7.91
N THR A 6 8.35 -9.81 -8.74
CA THR A 6 8.57 -8.40 -8.40
C THR A 6 7.25 -7.61 -8.39
N LEU A 7 7.21 -6.53 -7.63
CA LEU A 7 6.18 -5.51 -7.72
C LEU A 7 6.58 -4.51 -8.79
N VAL A 8 5.74 -4.33 -9.82
CA VAL A 8 5.98 -3.37 -10.89
C VAL A 8 5.00 -2.20 -10.75
N LEU A 9 5.52 -0.97 -10.69
CA LEU A 9 4.76 0.27 -10.61
C LEU A 9 5.27 1.24 -11.68
N GLY A 10 4.48 1.49 -12.71
CA GLY A 10 4.97 2.13 -13.93
C GLY A 10 6.04 1.25 -14.59
N ASP A 11 7.24 1.79 -14.79
CA ASP A 11 8.42 1.09 -15.33
C ASP A 11 9.44 0.68 -14.25
N HIS A 12 9.10 0.83 -12.96
CA HIS A 12 9.96 0.52 -11.83
C HIS A 12 9.64 -0.84 -11.21
N GLU A 13 10.69 -1.61 -10.91
CA GLU A 13 10.59 -2.93 -10.27
C GLU A 13 11.06 -2.89 -8.81
N PHE A 14 10.28 -3.47 -7.91
CA PHE A 14 10.58 -3.59 -6.48
C PHE A 14 10.55 -5.05 -6.06
N THR A 15 11.49 -5.43 -5.21
CA THR A 15 11.53 -6.78 -4.61
C THR A 15 10.76 -6.86 -3.29
N SER A 16 10.50 -5.71 -2.67
CA SER A 16 9.68 -5.59 -1.47
C SER A 16 8.23 -5.25 -1.84
N ARG A 17 7.29 -5.83 -1.12
CA ARG A 17 5.86 -5.55 -1.21
C ARG A 17 5.35 -4.79 0.01
N PHE A 18 6.29 -4.24 0.81
CA PHE A 18 5.99 -3.39 1.95
C PHE A 18 6.29 -1.92 1.63
N ILE A 19 5.29 -1.06 1.77
CA ILE A 19 5.37 0.39 1.62
C ILE A 19 5.17 1.05 2.98
N LEU A 20 6.11 1.90 3.41
CA LEU A 20 5.94 2.65 4.65
C LEU A 20 5.02 3.86 4.43
N GLY A 21 3.95 3.94 5.21
CA GLY A 21 3.09 5.13 5.30
C GLY A 21 3.75 6.25 6.14
N SER A 22 3.28 7.49 6.00
CA SER A 22 3.92 8.68 6.58
C SER A 22 3.15 9.37 7.72
N GLY A 23 2.03 8.81 8.17
CA GLY A 23 1.12 9.50 9.11
C GLY A 23 1.74 9.87 10.46
N LYS A 24 2.60 9.03 11.02
CA LYS A 24 3.39 9.28 12.24
C LYS A 24 4.85 9.08 11.90
N PHE A 25 5.55 10.16 11.65
CA PHE A 25 6.88 10.14 11.06
C PHE A 25 7.96 10.33 12.14
N SER A 26 8.95 9.44 12.16
CA SER A 26 10.18 9.61 12.94
C SER A 26 11.34 8.93 12.22
N VAL A 27 12.56 9.39 12.48
CA VAL A 27 13.78 8.77 11.92
C VAL A 27 13.87 7.29 12.31
N ASP A 28 13.53 6.95 13.54
CA ASP A 28 13.55 5.56 14.02
C ASP A 28 12.54 4.67 13.30
N LEU A 29 11.36 5.21 12.96
CA LEU A 29 10.37 4.50 12.16
C LEU A 29 10.87 4.21 10.75
N ILE A 30 11.51 5.19 10.09
CA ILE A 30 12.08 5.00 8.75
C ILE A 30 13.16 3.93 8.80
N LYS A 31 14.13 4.06 9.74
CA LYS A 31 15.18 3.06 9.91
C LYS A 31 14.61 1.66 10.15
N ALA A 32 13.63 1.54 11.04
CA ALA A 32 12.98 0.26 11.30
C ALA A 32 12.30 -0.32 10.05
N ALA A 33 11.58 0.49 9.30
CA ALA A 33 10.87 0.04 8.10
C ALA A 33 11.84 -0.33 6.96
N VAL A 34 12.90 0.43 6.75
CA VAL A 34 13.89 0.16 5.69
C VAL A 34 14.79 -1.02 6.06
N GLU A 35 15.42 -0.98 7.24
CA GLU A 35 16.42 -1.98 7.63
C GLU A 35 15.81 -3.32 8.04
N GLN A 36 14.70 -3.31 8.78
CA GLN A 36 14.05 -4.52 9.30
C GLN A 36 12.81 -4.93 8.49
N GLY A 37 12.06 -3.95 8.00
CA GLY A 37 10.89 -4.16 7.15
C GLY A 37 11.20 -4.37 5.69
N ALA A 38 12.43 -4.06 5.23
CA ALA A 38 12.85 -4.04 3.84
C ALA A 38 11.98 -3.15 2.93
N ALA A 39 11.41 -2.06 3.48
CA ALA A 39 10.64 -1.11 2.69
C ALA A 39 11.54 -0.42 1.65
N GLN A 40 11.14 -0.49 0.39
CA GLN A 40 11.82 0.17 -0.74
C GLN A 40 11.07 1.43 -1.21
N ILE A 41 9.88 1.66 -0.67
CA ILE A 41 9.06 2.84 -0.95
C ILE A 41 8.62 3.44 0.40
N VAL A 42 8.83 4.74 0.56
CA VAL A 42 8.45 5.49 1.76
C VAL A 42 7.59 6.68 1.37
N THR A 43 6.39 6.77 1.93
CA THR A 43 5.53 7.93 1.69
C THR A 43 5.89 9.08 2.61
N MET A 44 5.61 10.30 2.16
CA MET A 44 5.80 11.51 2.93
C MET A 44 4.81 12.60 2.55
N ALA A 45 4.34 13.36 3.52
CA ALA A 45 3.56 14.56 3.26
C ALA A 45 4.49 15.74 3.00
N LEU A 46 4.28 16.47 1.89
CA LEU A 46 5.14 17.58 1.47
C LEU A 46 5.30 18.67 2.56
N ARG A 47 4.26 18.95 3.32
CA ARG A 47 4.30 19.91 4.45
C ARG A 47 5.35 19.59 5.52
N ARG A 48 5.96 18.39 5.50
CA ARG A 48 7.03 17.99 6.41
C ARG A 48 8.42 18.17 5.82
N VAL A 49 8.51 18.62 4.56
CA VAL A 49 9.74 19.00 3.89
C VAL A 49 9.87 20.52 4.04
N GLU A 50 10.23 20.99 5.21
CA GLU A 50 10.51 22.42 5.42
C GLU A 50 11.93 22.73 4.95
N ALA A 51 12.02 23.60 3.96
CA ALA A 51 13.30 24.10 3.48
C ALA A 51 13.92 25.00 4.58
N GLY A 52 14.94 24.50 5.24
CA GLY A 52 15.75 25.29 6.18
C GLY A 52 15.86 24.79 7.61
N GLU A 53 15.18 23.71 8.00
CA GLU A 53 15.49 23.06 9.28
C GLU A 53 16.81 22.27 9.18
N LYS A 54 17.58 22.27 10.31
CA LYS A 54 18.89 21.60 10.39
C LYS A 54 18.83 20.09 10.18
N ASP A 55 17.65 19.48 10.27
CA ASP A 55 17.43 18.05 10.09
C ASP A 55 16.27 17.85 9.09
N ASN A 56 16.58 17.96 7.80
CA ASN A 56 15.63 17.59 6.77
C ASN A 56 15.45 16.07 6.79
N ILE A 57 14.22 15.62 6.97
CA ILE A 57 13.88 14.21 7.05
C ILE A 57 14.33 13.40 5.81
N LEU A 58 14.48 14.07 4.67
CA LEU A 58 15.03 13.48 3.43
C LEU A 58 16.46 12.99 3.61
N ASP A 59 17.24 13.61 4.50
CA ASP A 59 18.64 13.23 4.75
C ASP A 59 18.77 11.87 5.45
N PHE A 60 17.67 11.40 6.07
CA PHE A 60 17.62 10.11 6.77
C PHE A 60 17.06 8.98 5.91
N ILE A 61 16.54 9.26 4.72
CA ILE A 61 16.03 8.24 3.80
C ILE A 61 17.19 7.80 2.89
N PRO A 62 17.54 6.50 2.86
CA PRO A 62 18.57 6.00 1.95
C PRO A 62 18.25 6.34 0.49
N LYS A 63 19.29 6.65 -0.31
CA LYS A 63 19.13 7.09 -1.70
C LYS A 63 18.56 6.05 -2.66
N ASP A 64 18.61 4.79 -2.28
CA ASP A 64 18.04 3.65 -2.99
C ASP A 64 16.58 3.38 -2.64
N VAL A 65 16.00 4.16 -1.71
CA VAL A 65 14.60 4.11 -1.35
C VAL A 65 13.82 5.11 -2.19
N THR A 66 12.76 4.65 -2.84
CA THR A 66 11.86 5.49 -3.63
C THR A 66 10.99 6.34 -2.72
N LEU A 67 11.02 7.66 -2.94
CA LEU A 67 10.12 8.58 -2.27
C LEU A 67 8.74 8.52 -2.95
N LEU A 68 7.69 8.45 -2.14
CA LEU A 68 6.30 8.50 -2.58
C LEU A 68 5.61 9.68 -1.86
N PRO A 69 5.82 10.93 -2.31
CA PRO A 69 5.09 12.06 -1.76
C PRO A 69 3.59 11.84 -1.83
N ASN A 70 2.84 12.34 -0.85
CA ASN A 70 1.39 12.30 -0.87
C ASN A 70 0.78 13.71 -0.88
N THR A 71 -0.42 13.81 -1.41
CA THR A 71 -1.18 15.07 -1.46
C THR A 71 -2.08 15.26 -0.24
N SER A 72 -1.72 14.65 0.89
CA SER A 72 -2.45 14.76 2.15
C SER A 72 -2.70 16.21 2.52
N SER A 73 -3.93 16.55 2.85
CA SER A 73 -4.53 17.86 3.04
C SER A 73 -5.23 18.48 1.82
N ALA A 74 -5.04 17.96 0.62
CA ALA A 74 -5.82 18.38 -0.53
C ALA A 74 -7.31 18.06 -0.35
N ARG A 75 -8.15 19.01 -0.69
CA ARG A 75 -9.61 18.89 -0.66
C ARG A 75 -10.24 18.88 -2.04
N THR A 76 -9.44 19.23 -3.05
CA THR A 76 -9.83 19.24 -4.46
C THR A 76 -8.72 18.65 -5.32
N ALA A 77 -9.06 18.28 -6.56
CA ALA A 77 -8.10 17.79 -7.54
C ALA A 77 -7.01 18.84 -7.83
N GLU A 78 -7.38 20.13 -7.95
CA GLU A 78 -6.45 21.21 -8.23
C GLU A 78 -5.41 21.37 -7.11
N GLU A 79 -5.82 21.25 -5.85
CA GLU A 79 -4.91 21.28 -4.71
C GLU A 79 -3.95 20.10 -4.74
N ALA A 80 -4.45 18.90 -5.04
CA ALA A 80 -3.63 17.70 -5.16
C ALA A 80 -2.59 17.84 -6.29
N VAL A 81 -3.01 18.31 -7.46
CA VAL A 81 -2.12 18.55 -8.60
C VAL A 81 -1.03 19.57 -8.25
N ARG A 82 -1.39 20.67 -7.57
CA ARG A 82 -0.41 21.68 -7.14
C ARG A 82 0.62 21.08 -6.19
N ILE A 83 0.20 20.29 -5.20
CA ILE A 83 1.11 19.63 -4.25
C ILE A 83 2.04 18.65 -4.98
N ALA A 84 1.51 17.86 -5.92
CA ALA A 84 2.30 16.92 -6.70
C ALA A 84 3.40 17.61 -7.53
N ARG A 85 3.06 18.70 -8.23
CA ARG A 85 4.04 19.49 -8.99
C ARG A 85 5.12 20.07 -8.09
N LEU A 86 4.74 20.62 -6.93
CA LEU A 86 5.71 21.11 -5.94
C LEU A 86 6.64 20.02 -5.44
N SER A 87 6.14 18.80 -5.21
CA SER A 87 6.99 17.69 -4.76
C SER A 87 8.03 17.30 -5.81
N ARG A 88 7.69 17.35 -7.10
CA ARG A 88 8.63 17.12 -8.21
C ARG A 88 9.69 18.22 -8.29
N GLU A 89 9.28 19.49 -8.16
CA GLU A 89 10.17 20.66 -8.20
C GLU A 89 11.24 20.62 -7.09
N ILE A 90 10.91 20.13 -5.91
CA ILE A 90 11.86 19.99 -4.79
C ILE A 90 12.68 18.70 -4.85
N GLY A 91 12.57 17.91 -5.94
CA GLY A 91 13.41 16.75 -6.18
C GLY A 91 12.93 15.44 -5.59
N CYS A 92 11.66 15.31 -5.22
CA CYS A 92 11.10 14.04 -4.70
C CYS A 92 10.84 12.98 -5.80
N GLY A 93 11.13 13.27 -7.08
CA GLY A 93 10.91 12.36 -8.20
C GLY A 93 9.48 12.40 -8.73
N ASP A 94 9.13 11.39 -9.52
CA ASP A 94 7.88 11.34 -10.28
C ASP A 94 6.78 10.46 -9.64
N PHE A 95 7.09 9.74 -8.58
CA PHE A 95 6.08 8.99 -7.82
C PHE A 95 5.20 9.94 -7.02
N ILE A 96 3.89 9.69 -7.04
CA ILE A 96 2.93 10.50 -6.25
C ILE A 96 1.76 9.64 -5.76
N LYS A 97 1.45 9.74 -4.48
CA LYS A 97 0.23 9.18 -3.89
C LYS A 97 -0.84 10.27 -3.81
N ILE A 98 -1.92 10.09 -4.54
CA ILE A 98 -3.04 11.03 -4.49
C ILE A 98 -3.93 10.72 -3.29
N GLU A 99 -4.10 11.73 -2.44
CA GLU A 99 -5.03 11.73 -1.33
C GLU A 99 -5.87 13.02 -1.40
N VAL A 100 -7.14 12.91 -1.79
CA VAL A 100 -8.10 14.02 -1.75
C VAL A 100 -9.19 13.68 -0.75
N MET A 101 -9.24 14.41 0.35
CA MET A 101 -10.15 14.13 1.46
C MET A 101 -10.85 15.42 1.91
N ARG A 102 -12.16 15.53 1.66
CA ARG A 102 -12.96 16.68 2.10
C ARG A 102 -13.31 16.64 3.58
N ASP A 103 -13.44 15.42 4.13
CA ASP A 103 -13.76 15.20 5.53
C ASP A 103 -12.50 14.97 6.36
N SER A 104 -12.33 15.78 7.41
CA SER A 104 -11.18 15.69 8.33
C SER A 104 -11.40 14.73 9.51
N LYS A 105 -12.64 14.24 9.71
CA LYS A 105 -12.97 13.36 10.84
C LYS A 105 -12.69 11.89 10.55
N TYR A 106 -13.07 11.42 9.36
CA TYR A 106 -12.91 10.02 8.96
C TYR A 106 -11.81 9.81 7.92
N LEU A 107 -11.32 10.89 7.30
CA LEU A 107 -10.26 10.89 6.28
C LEU A 107 -10.59 9.94 5.11
N LEU A 108 -11.86 9.95 4.70
CA LEU A 108 -12.31 9.15 3.55
C LEU A 108 -11.95 9.86 2.25
N PRO A 109 -11.45 9.12 1.25
CA PRO A 109 -11.10 9.69 -0.04
C PRO A 109 -12.33 10.08 -0.86
N ASP A 110 -12.22 11.18 -1.62
CA ASP A 110 -13.18 11.56 -2.65
C ASP A 110 -12.74 10.96 -3.98
N ASN A 111 -13.35 9.85 -4.39
CA ASN A 111 -12.97 9.14 -5.60
C ASN A 111 -13.08 10.02 -6.87
N ASN A 112 -14.07 10.91 -6.95
CA ASN A 112 -14.25 11.76 -8.14
C ASN A 112 -13.10 12.77 -8.29
N GLU A 113 -12.71 13.40 -7.21
CA GLU A 113 -11.58 14.35 -7.23
C GLU A 113 -10.25 13.59 -7.42
N THR A 114 -10.12 12.39 -6.86
CA THR A 114 -8.95 11.52 -7.05
C THR A 114 -8.78 11.14 -8.52
N ILE A 115 -9.86 10.76 -9.22
CA ILE A 115 -9.83 10.44 -10.66
C ILE A 115 -9.35 11.63 -11.48
N LYS A 116 -9.90 12.84 -11.24
CA LYS A 116 -9.50 14.06 -11.95
C LYS A 116 -8.01 14.39 -11.76
N ALA A 117 -7.53 14.32 -10.52
CA ALA A 117 -6.12 14.56 -10.21
C ALA A 117 -5.21 13.52 -10.89
N THR A 118 -5.61 12.26 -10.88
CA THR A 118 -4.89 11.15 -11.52
C THR A 118 -4.73 11.39 -13.02
N GLU A 119 -5.82 11.73 -13.71
CA GLU A 119 -5.80 11.98 -15.16
C GLU A 119 -4.82 13.10 -15.54
N ILE A 120 -4.81 14.20 -14.79
CA ILE A 120 -3.91 15.33 -15.04
C ILE A 120 -2.45 14.91 -14.82
N LEU A 121 -2.15 14.27 -13.69
CA LEU A 121 -0.79 13.97 -13.29
C LEU A 121 -0.19 12.80 -14.11
N ALA A 122 -0.99 11.81 -14.49
CA ALA A 122 -0.54 10.73 -15.38
C ALA A 122 -0.13 11.29 -16.76
N LYS A 123 -0.89 12.24 -17.31
CA LYS A 123 -0.54 12.94 -18.56
C LYS A 123 0.74 13.78 -18.44
N GLU A 124 1.09 14.19 -17.24
CA GLU A 124 2.34 14.92 -16.94
C GLU A 124 3.52 13.98 -16.63
N GLY A 125 3.34 12.66 -16.79
CA GLY A 125 4.38 11.64 -16.60
C GLY A 125 4.65 11.30 -15.13
N PHE A 126 3.72 11.53 -14.22
CA PHE A 126 3.83 11.00 -12.85
C PHE A 126 3.46 9.51 -12.82
N VAL A 127 4.13 8.76 -11.95
CA VAL A 127 3.71 7.41 -11.53
C VAL A 127 2.68 7.57 -10.41
N VAL A 128 1.40 7.54 -10.78
CA VAL A 128 0.30 7.92 -9.88
C VAL A 128 -0.25 6.71 -9.14
N LEU A 129 -0.28 6.78 -7.81
CA LEU A 129 -0.85 5.80 -6.91
C LEU A 129 -2.04 6.44 -6.15
N PRO A 130 -3.28 6.29 -6.63
CA PRO A 130 -4.46 6.94 -6.04
C PRO A 130 -5.01 6.16 -4.83
N TYR A 131 -5.12 6.83 -3.68
CA TYR A 131 -5.86 6.37 -2.52
C TYR A 131 -7.35 6.55 -2.76
N MET A 132 -8.14 5.47 -2.60
CA MET A 132 -9.55 5.47 -2.95
C MET A 132 -10.41 4.69 -1.94
N TYR A 133 -11.69 5.01 -1.88
CA TYR A 133 -12.70 4.12 -1.31
C TYR A 133 -12.93 2.97 -2.32
N PRO A 134 -12.93 1.69 -1.88
CA PRO A 134 -13.00 0.56 -2.80
C PRO A 134 -14.37 0.47 -3.49
N ASP A 135 -14.38 0.94 -4.72
CA ASP A 135 -15.50 0.92 -5.66
C ASP A 135 -14.98 0.51 -7.03
N LEU A 136 -15.61 -0.50 -7.65
CA LEU A 136 -15.13 -1.08 -8.90
C LEU A 136 -15.17 -0.09 -10.08
N TYR A 137 -16.22 0.73 -10.17
CA TYR A 137 -16.34 1.69 -11.27
C TYR A 137 -15.35 2.83 -11.13
N ALA A 138 -15.12 3.29 -9.90
CA ALA A 138 -14.07 4.27 -9.63
C ALA A 138 -12.67 3.70 -9.92
N ALA A 139 -12.41 2.43 -9.59
CA ALA A 139 -11.15 1.77 -9.92
C ALA A 139 -10.91 1.68 -11.42
N ARG A 140 -11.93 1.30 -12.21
CA ARG A 140 -11.86 1.30 -13.67
C ARG A 140 -11.61 2.69 -14.25
N ALA A 141 -12.29 3.72 -13.73
CA ALA A 141 -12.04 5.10 -14.13
C ALA A 141 -10.61 5.58 -13.78
N LEU A 142 -10.02 5.10 -12.67
CA LEU A 142 -8.63 5.36 -12.33
C LEU A 142 -7.64 4.66 -13.28
N VAL A 143 -7.96 3.44 -13.74
CA VAL A 143 -7.19 2.74 -14.80
C VAL A 143 -7.20 3.57 -16.08
N ASP A 144 -8.39 4.01 -16.52
CA ASP A 144 -8.55 4.85 -17.72
C ASP A 144 -7.85 6.21 -17.58
N ALA A 145 -7.79 6.76 -16.36
CA ALA A 145 -7.07 7.99 -16.04
C ALA A 145 -5.54 7.84 -16.03
N GLY A 146 -5.01 6.59 -16.13
CA GLY A 146 -3.57 6.33 -16.21
C GLY A 146 -2.89 6.09 -14.86
N ALA A 147 -3.60 5.60 -13.85
CA ALA A 147 -3.00 5.16 -12.60
C ALA A 147 -1.98 4.04 -12.83
N ALA A 148 -0.91 4.00 -12.02
CA ALA A 148 0.10 2.94 -12.04
C ALA A 148 -0.24 1.77 -11.08
N ALA A 149 -1.10 2.02 -10.11
CA ALA A 149 -1.65 1.04 -9.16
C ALA A 149 -2.97 1.59 -8.60
N ILE A 150 -3.74 0.76 -7.92
CA ILE A 150 -4.95 1.18 -7.18
C ILE A 150 -4.71 0.94 -5.69
N MET A 151 -5.02 1.96 -4.87
CA MET A 151 -4.78 1.92 -3.42
C MET A 151 -6.10 2.00 -2.62
N PRO A 152 -6.86 0.89 -2.53
CA PRO A 152 -8.09 0.88 -1.75
C PRO A 152 -7.82 0.94 -0.25
N LEU A 153 -8.62 1.69 0.49
CA LEU A 153 -8.59 1.67 1.95
C LEU A 153 -9.15 0.34 2.50
N ALA A 154 -8.45 -0.28 3.43
CA ALA A 154 -8.97 -1.43 4.20
C ALA A 154 -9.88 -0.98 5.35
N SER A 155 -9.53 0.12 6.01
CA SER A 155 -10.31 0.82 7.03
C SER A 155 -9.85 2.28 7.09
N PRO A 156 -10.59 3.19 7.73
CA PRO A 156 -10.18 4.59 7.81
C PRO A 156 -8.77 4.76 8.41
N ILE A 157 -8.03 5.74 7.90
CA ILE A 157 -6.64 6.01 8.27
C ILE A 157 -6.45 6.06 9.78
N GLY A 158 -5.42 5.35 10.30
CA GLY A 158 -5.03 5.39 11.71
C GLY A 158 -5.90 4.58 12.65
N THR A 159 -6.91 3.84 12.19
CA THR A 159 -7.86 3.13 13.05
C THR A 159 -7.38 1.75 13.51
N ASN A 160 -6.42 1.12 12.82
CA ASN A 160 -5.95 -0.25 13.07
C ASN A 160 -7.08 -1.31 13.08
N LYS A 161 -8.21 -1.06 12.38
CA LYS A 161 -9.38 -1.95 12.35
C LYS A 161 -9.20 -3.13 11.39
N GLY A 162 -8.18 -3.10 10.53
CA GLY A 162 -7.88 -4.17 9.59
C GLY A 162 -8.72 -4.11 8.32
N LEU A 163 -9.06 -5.27 7.77
CA LEU A 163 -9.67 -5.45 6.45
C LEU A 163 -11.20 -5.32 6.50
N SER A 164 -11.73 -4.16 6.95
CA SER A 164 -13.19 -3.95 7.03
C SER A 164 -13.87 -3.91 5.65
N THR A 165 -13.14 -3.63 4.59
CA THR A 165 -13.62 -3.59 3.20
C THR A 165 -13.13 -4.78 2.38
N LYS A 166 -12.79 -5.91 3.04
CA LYS A 166 -12.17 -7.10 2.44
C LYS A 166 -12.85 -7.56 1.16
N ASP A 167 -14.17 -7.74 1.18
CA ASP A 167 -14.90 -8.28 0.05
C ASP A 167 -14.85 -7.34 -1.18
N PHE A 168 -14.88 -6.03 -0.94
CA PHE A 168 -14.72 -5.05 -2.03
C PHE A 168 -13.29 -5.02 -2.57
N ILE A 169 -12.28 -5.17 -1.70
CA ILE A 169 -10.88 -5.28 -2.14
C ILE A 169 -10.68 -6.54 -2.98
N GLN A 170 -11.31 -7.68 -2.60
CA GLN A 170 -11.25 -8.90 -3.41
C GLN A 170 -11.80 -8.68 -4.81
N ILE A 171 -12.95 -8.00 -4.93
CA ILE A 171 -13.52 -7.64 -6.24
C ILE A 171 -12.52 -6.82 -7.07
N LEU A 172 -11.80 -5.87 -6.47
CA LEU A 172 -10.80 -5.09 -7.19
C LEU A 172 -9.61 -5.96 -7.63
N ILE A 173 -9.16 -6.90 -6.80
CA ILE A 173 -8.07 -7.83 -7.13
C ILE A 173 -8.47 -8.71 -8.32
N ASP A 174 -9.72 -9.16 -8.35
CA ASP A 174 -10.22 -10.09 -9.39
C ASP A 174 -10.53 -9.39 -10.72
N GLU A 175 -10.88 -8.08 -10.69
CA GLU A 175 -11.47 -7.37 -11.81
C GLU A 175 -10.60 -6.24 -12.41
N VAL A 176 -9.47 -5.91 -11.80
CA VAL A 176 -8.61 -4.79 -12.21
C VAL A 176 -7.21 -5.29 -12.55
N ASP A 177 -6.74 -5.01 -13.75
CA ASP A 177 -5.43 -5.46 -14.27
C ASP A 177 -4.22 -4.65 -13.72
N LEU A 178 -4.43 -3.72 -12.79
CA LEU A 178 -3.36 -2.98 -12.13
C LEU A 178 -3.03 -3.58 -10.75
N PRO A 179 -1.80 -3.36 -10.24
CA PRO A 179 -1.45 -3.74 -8.88
C PRO A 179 -2.41 -3.14 -7.86
N ILE A 180 -3.02 -3.97 -7.01
CA ILE A 180 -3.85 -3.53 -5.88
C ILE A 180 -2.98 -3.45 -4.64
N ILE A 181 -2.78 -2.25 -4.10
CA ILE A 181 -1.99 -1.99 -2.90
C ILE A 181 -2.96 -1.69 -1.76
N VAL A 182 -3.07 -2.58 -0.80
CA VAL A 182 -3.98 -2.36 0.33
C VAL A 182 -3.40 -1.29 1.25
N ASP A 183 -4.16 -0.21 1.41
CA ASP A 183 -3.77 0.97 2.17
C ASP A 183 -4.72 1.22 3.35
N ALA A 184 -4.24 1.91 4.36
CA ALA A 184 -4.96 2.38 5.54
C ALA A 184 -5.63 1.27 6.39
N GLY A 185 -5.64 1.48 7.70
CA GLY A 185 -6.35 0.64 8.65
C GLY A 185 -5.71 -0.70 9.00
N ILE A 186 -4.69 -1.16 8.28
CA ILE A 186 -3.94 -2.38 8.63
C ILE A 186 -3.25 -2.17 9.99
N GLY A 187 -3.67 -2.94 10.98
CA GLY A 187 -3.23 -2.78 12.37
C GLY A 187 -2.38 -3.93 12.91
N ARG A 188 -2.30 -5.05 12.18
CA ARG A 188 -1.58 -6.26 12.60
C ARG A 188 -0.90 -6.94 11.43
N PRO A 189 0.27 -7.60 11.66
CA PRO A 189 0.92 -8.41 10.63
C PRO A 189 0.03 -9.50 10.03
N SER A 190 -0.85 -10.14 10.81
CA SER A 190 -1.80 -11.15 10.32
C SER A 190 -2.77 -10.61 9.27
N GLN A 191 -3.19 -9.34 9.38
CA GLN A 191 -4.06 -8.70 8.40
C GLN A 191 -3.32 -8.38 7.10
N ALA A 192 -2.03 -8.03 7.20
CA ALA A 192 -1.17 -7.87 6.03
C ALA A 192 -0.95 -9.21 5.31
N CYS A 193 -0.74 -10.30 6.06
CA CYS A 193 -0.66 -11.66 5.51
C CYS A 193 -1.96 -12.02 4.77
N GLU A 194 -3.11 -11.85 5.41
CA GLU A 194 -4.42 -12.13 4.82
C GLU A 194 -4.64 -11.35 3.51
N ALA A 195 -4.33 -10.06 3.47
CA ALA A 195 -4.46 -9.26 2.25
C ALA A 195 -3.54 -9.77 1.13
N MET A 196 -2.33 -10.21 1.46
CA MET A 196 -1.41 -10.81 0.49
C MET A 196 -1.88 -12.19 0.00
N GLU A 197 -2.49 -13.00 0.87
CA GLU A 197 -3.13 -14.28 0.51
C GLU A 197 -4.31 -14.09 -0.46
N MET A 198 -5.03 -12.98 -0.34
CA MET A 198 -6.10 -12.59 -1.28
C MET A 198 -5.57 -12.26 -2.68
N GLY A 199 -4.28 -11.97 -2.83
CA GLY A 199 -3.67 -11.57 -4.10
C GLY A 199 -3.31 -10.09 -4.20
N ALA A 200 -3.38 -9.33 -3.10
CA ALA A 200 -2.87 -7.96 -3.10
C ALA A 200 -1.42 -7.89 -3.60
N ALA A 201 -1.09 -6.86 -4.35
CA ALA A 201 0.24 -6.67 -4.89
C ALA A 201 1.23 -6.17 -3.84
N ALA A 202 0.79 -5.34 -2.91
CA ALA A 202 1.60 -4.80 -1.81
C ALA A 202 0.71 -4.31 -0.66
N ILE A 203 1.35 -4.02 0.48
CA ILE A 203 0.71 -3.48 1.69
C ILE A 203 1.37 -2.17 2.04
N MET A 204 0.55 -1.14 2.35
CA MET A 204 1.01 0.06 3.03
C MET A 204 0.59 0.03 4.49
N ALA A 205 1.55 0.19 5.40
CA ALA A 205 1.29 0.30 6.83
C ALA A 205 2.12 1.43 7.45
N ASN A 206 1.56 2.09 8.46
CA ASN A 206 2.26 3.10 9.25
C ASN A 206 1.90 3.01 10.72
N THR A 207 0.65 3.35 11.08
CA THR A 207 0.21 3.51 12.48
C THR A 207 0.49 2.27 13.33
N ALA A 208 0.28 1.08 12.78
CA ALA A 208 0.54 -0.18 13.48
C ALA A 208 2.00 -0.35 13.92
N ILE A 209 2.94 0.14 13.12
CA ILE A 209 4.36 0.09 13.42
C ILE A 209 4.74 1.28 14.32
N ALA A 210 4.34 2.49 13.93
CA ALA A 210 4.69 3.73 14.64
C ALA A 210 4.19 3.77 16.11
N THR A 211 3.14 3.03 16.44
CA THR A 211 2.58 2.94 17.80
C THR A 211 2.97 1.67 18.54
N ALA A 212 3.80 0.81 17.95
CA ALA A 212 4.29 -0.39 18.60
C ALA A 212 5.32 -0.07 19.69
N GLY A 213 5.38 -0.89 20.72
CA GLY A 213 6.39 -0.77 21.78
C GLY A 213 7.82 -1.07 21.32
N ASN A 214 7.98 -1.74 20.17
CA ASN A 214 9.28 -2.05 19.55
C ASN A 214 9.13 -1.93 18.02
N LEU A 215 9.56 -0.81 17.46
CA LEU A 215 9.43 -0.50 16.04
C LEU A 215 10.18 -1.51 15.14
N PRO A 216 11.48 -1.81 15.36
CA PRO A 216 12.23 -2.76 14.56
C PRO A 216 11.58 -4.15 14.52
N LEU A 217 11.15 -4.65 15.67
CA LEU A 217 10.51 -5.98 15.75
C LEU A 217 9.16 -6.01 15.03
N MET A 218 8.37 -4.93 15.13
CA MET A 218 7.09 -4.83 14.43
C MET A 218 7.27 -4.69 12.91
N ALA A 219 8.23 -3.91 12.46
CA ALA A 219 8.58 -3.80 11.04
C ALA A 219 9.02 -5.16 10.45
N GLN A 220 9.86 -5.91 11.18
CA GLN A 220 10.25 -7.26 10.80
C GLN A 220 9.05 -8.23 10.75
N ALA A 221 8.12 -8.11 11.70
CA ALA A 221 6.90 -8.93 11.73
C ALA A 221 6.01 -8.65 10.51
N PHE A 222 5.84 -7.39 10.11
CA PHE A 222 5.11 -7.02 8.88
C PHE A 222 5.79 -7.58 7.64
N ARG A 223 7.10 -7.45 7.51
CA ARG A 223 7.85 -8.04 6.40
C ARG A 223 7.58 -9.53 6.27
N LYS A 224 7.78 -10.29 7.35
CA LYS A 224 7.58 -11.75 7.34
C LYS A 224 6.14 -12.15 7.01
N ALA A 225 5.16 -11.39 7.49
CA ALA A 225 3.75 -11.61 7.21
C ALA A 225 3.41 -11.36 5.73
N ILE A 226 3.93 -10.29 5.14
CA ILE A 226 3.77 -9.96 3.72
C ILE A 226 4.42 -11.04 2.85
N GLU A 227 5.64 -11.46 3.17
CA GLU A 227 6.35 -12.53 2.47
C GLU A 227 5.58 -13.86 2.57
N ALA A 228 5.09 -14.22 3.76
CA ALA A 228 4.31 -15.45 3.98
C ALA A 228 3.01 -15.46 3.17
N GLY A 229 2.22 -14.38 3.22
CA GLY A 229 0.97 -14.26 2.47
C GLY A 229 1.20 -14.30 0.95
N ARG A 230 2.26 -13.65 0.46
CA ARG A 230 2.61 -13.72 -0.96
C ARG A 230 2.99 -15.12 -1.40
N ASN A 231 3.80 -15.82 -0.61
CA ASN A 231 4.19 -17.20 -0.89
C ASN A 231 2.97 -18.14 -0.88
N ALA A 232 2.04 -17.95 0.06
CA ALA A 232 0.79 -18.71 0.12
C ALA A 232 -0.07 -18.48 -1.13
N TYR A 233 -0.23 -17.23 -1.56
CA TYR A 233 -0.95 -16.88 -2.80
C TYR A 233 -0.32 -17.55 -4.03
N LEU A 234 1.00 -17.44 -4.20
CA LEU A 234 1.72 -18.00 -5.34
C LEU A 234 1.70 -19.54 -5.38
N SER A 235 1.69 -20.18 -4.21
CA SER A 235 1.62 -21.66 -4.12
C SER A 235 0.22 -22.21 -4.35
N GLY A 236 -0.81 -21.36 -4.34
CA GLY A 236 -2.21 -21.76 -4.43
C GLY A 236 -2.74 -22.28 -3.09
N LEU A 237 -3.75 -21.59 -2.56
CA LEU A 237 -4.38 -21.98 -1.31
C LEU A 237 -5.21 -23.28 -1.46
N GLY A 238 -5.21 -24.12 -0.43
CA GLY A 238 -6.05 -25.29 -0.35
C GLY A 238 -7.54 -24.91 -0.35
N ARG A 239 -8.37 -25.77 -0.95
CA ARG A 239 -9.82 -25.53 -1.01
C ARG A 239 -10.45 -25.57 0.38
N ILE A 240 -11.29 -24.58 0.68
CA ILE A 240 -12.25 -24.64 1.79
C ILE A 240 -13.32 -25.67 1.44
N ARG A 241 -13.65 -26.58 2.37
CA ARG A 241 -14.64 -27.63 2.19
C ARG A 241 -15.70 -27.52 3.27
N GLU A 242 -16.96 -27.81 2.90
CA GLU A 242 -18.07 -27.89 3.85
C GLU A 242 -18.01 -29.15 4.73
N THR A 243 -17.40 -30.22 4.23
CA THR A 243 -17.29 -31.51 4.94
C THR A 243 -15.84 -31.88 5.19
N ALA A 244 -15.59 -32.61 6.25
CA ALA A 244 -14.27 -33.16 6.57
C ALA A 244 -13.79 -34.09 5.45
N SER A 245 -12.47 -34.10 5.23
CA SER A 245 -11.80 -35.02 4.33
C SER A 245 -10.66 -35.69 5.12
N ALA A 246 -10.69 -37.02 5.24
CA ALA A 246 -9.66 -37.74 5.95
C ALA A 246 -8.32 -37.61 5.23
N SER A 247 -7.23 -37.39 5.99
CA SER A 247 -5.87 -37.33 5.46
C SER A 247 -5.35 -38.71 5.04
N ASP A 248 -5.84 -39.77 5.72
CA ASP A 248 -5.51 -41.14 5.42
C ASP A 248 -6.77 -41.94 5.06
N PRO A 249 -6.67 -43.02 4.26
CA PRO A 249 -7.82 -43.90 4.00
C PRO A 249 -8.37 -44.44 5.31
N LEU A 250 -9.67 -44.22 5.59
CA LEU A 250 -10.36 -44.75 6.78
C LEU A 250 -10.61 -46.25 6.69
N THR A 251 -10.40 -46.85 5.51
CA THR A 251 -10.63 -48.28 5.25
C THR A 251 -9.47 -48.85 4.45
N GLY A 252 -9.15 -50.15 4.66
CA GLY A 252 -8.21 -50.88 3.82
C GLY A 252 -6.94 -51.38 4.50
N PHE A 253 -6.56 -50.85 5.65
CA PHE A 253 -5.40 -51.34 6.38
C PHE A 253 -5.74 -52.40 7.47
N LEU A 254 -7.02 -52.54 7.79
CA LEU A 254 -7.52 -53.55 8.74
C LEU A 254 -8.24 -54.71 8.04
N GLY A 255 -8.21 -54.76 6.72
CA GLY A 255 -8.90 -55.74 5.93
C GLY A 255 -7.92 -56.71 5.28
N ALA A 256 -7.49 -57.71 5.99
CA ALA A 256 -7.08 -59.00 5.48
C ALA A 256 -7.58 -60.05 6.42
#